data_998996e9d3ab86f37431a04252c84df3
#
_entry.id   998996e9d3ab86f37431a04252c84df3
#
_cell.length_a   1.000
_cell.length_b   1.000
_cell.length_c   1.000
_cell.angle_alpha   90.00
_cell.angle_beta   90.00
_cell.angle_gamma   90.00
#
_symmetry.space_group_name_H-M   'P 1'
#
loop_
_entity.id
_entity.type
_entity.pdbx_description
1 polymer ?
#
loop_
_entity_poly.entity_id
_entity_poly.type
_entity_poly.pdbx_seq_one_letter_code
_entity_poly.pdbx_strand_id
1 'polypeptide(L)'
;MKRHTGRYTVITGASSGIGYETAKAFAGRGSDLILAARRGDRLEALRREILSSRPALDIVVKAVDISVPGNALQFYEEIREYPLQTWINNAGFGNYDAVGHQNLDKIRQMLRLNVEALTIFSSLFVRDFQDTEGAQLINISSAGGYTIVPAAVSYCASKFYVSSFTEGLARELKESGCRMRAKVFAPAATETEFGKVANDAVEYDYETAFGTYLTSAQAAGFLLELYDSDKVVGLVDRESFSFQLTEAQFHYAGDAKHNQNSSREIN
;
A
#
# COMPACT_ATOMS: atom_id res chain seq x y z
N MET A 1 -28.69 -13.30 3.44
CA MET A 1 -27.46 -12.65 2.97
C MET A 1 -27.79 -11.23 2.57
N LYS A 2 -27.15 -10.21 3.20
CA LYS A 2 -27.24 -8.82 2.69
C LYS A 2 -26.58 -8.82 1.31
N ARG A 3 -27.30 -8.37 0.28
CA ARG A 3 -26.67 -8.09 -1.02
C ARG A 3 -25.84 -6.82 -0.84
N HIS A 4 -24.52 -6.96 -0.79
CA HIS A 4 -23.61 -5.82 -0.84
C HIS A 4 -23.74 -5.22 -2.25
N THR A 5 -24.30 -4.03 -2.36
CA THR A 5 -24.51 -3.35 -3.65
C THR A 5 -23.45 -2.29 -3.95
N GLY A 6 -22.62 -1.97 -2.95
CA GLY A 6 -21.52 -1.02 -3.05
C GLY A 6 -20.24 -1.66 -3.59
N ARG A 7 -19.28 -0.81 -3.95
CA ARG A 7 -17.92 -1.21 -4.34
C ARG A 7 -16.97 -0.91 -3.20
N TYR A 8 -16.29 -1.94 -2.72
CA TYR A 8 -15.44 -1.83 -1.54
C TYR A 8 -14.01 -1.47 -1.89
N THR A 9 -13.44 -0.56 -1.08
CA THR A 9 -12.01 -0.30 -1.01
C THR A 9 -11.44 -0.96 0.23
N VAL A 10 -10.51 -1.90 0.06
CA VAL A 10 -9.76 -2.54 1.15
C VAL A 10 -8.54 -1.70 1.46
N ILE A 11 -8.30 -1.38 2.74
CA ILE A 11 -7.13 -0.62 3.18
C ILE A 11 -6.48 -1.35 4.35
N THR A 12 -5.25 -1.83 4.15
CA THR A 12 -4.45 -2.41 5.22
C THR A 12 -3.69 -1.31 5.98
N GLY A 13 -3.48 -1.47 7.28
CA GLY A 13 -2.82 -0.45 8.11
C GLY A 13 -3.67 0.81 8.33
N ALA A 14 -5.00 0.69 8.28
CA ALA A 14 -5.93 1.83 8.38
C ALA A 14 -6.06 2.45 9.78
N SER A 15 -5.38 1.94 10.80
CA SER A 15 -5.54 2.42 12.18
C SER A 15 -4.78 3.71 12.51
N SER A 16 -3.94 4.23 11.62
CA SER A 16 -3.18 5.48 11.79
C SER A 16 -2.57 5.96 10.47
N GLY A 17 -2.06 7.18 10.48
CA GLY A 17 -1.22 7.75 9.42
C GLY A 17 -1.89 7.79 8.05
N ILE A 18 -1.14 7.46 7.01
CA ILE A 18 -1.61 7.51 5.61
C ILE A 18 -2.86 6.65 5.41
N GLY A 19 -2.89 5.42 5.97
CA GLY A 19 -4.04 4.52 5.81
C GLY A 19 -5.32 5.05 6.44
N TYR A 20 -5.22 5.73 7.59
CA TYR A 20 -6.33 6.38 8.27
C TYR A 20 -6.93 7.52 7.41
N GLU A 21 -6.08 8.43 6.92
CA GLU A 21 -6.53 9.54 6.08
C GLU A 21 -7.01 9.06 4.70
N THR A 22 -6.38 8.01 4.14
CA THR A 22 -6.86 7.35 2.91
C THR A 22 -8.27 6.78 3.08
N ALA A 23 -8.58 6.16 4.22
CA ALA A 23 -9.92 5.66 4.49
C ALA A 23 -10.96 6.79 4.52
N LYS A 24 -10.66 7.91 5.14
CA LYS A 24 -11.53 9.11 5.14
C LYS A 24 -11.70 9.67 3.73
N ALA A 25 -10.63 9.72 2.95
CA ALA A 25 -10.65 10.25 1.60
C ALA A 25 -11.52 9.39 0.65
N PHE A 26 -11.41 8.05 0.70
CA PHE A 26 -12.26 7.15 -0.08
C PHE A 26 -13.72 7.15 0.41
N ALA A 27 -13.95 7.23 1.72
CA ALA A 27 -15.29 7.43 2.27
C ALA A 27 -15.93 8.74 1.77
N GLY A 28 -15.13 9.81 1.66
CA GLY A 28 -15.54 11.09 1.08
C GLY A 28 -16.08 10.97 -0.35
N ARG A 29 -15.59 9.98 -1.11
CA ARG A 29 -16.02 9.65 -2.48
C ARG A 29 -17.20 8.67 -2.54
N GLY A 30 -17.69 8.20 -1.40
CA GLY A 30 -18.80 7.28 -1.32
C GLY A 30 -18.43 5.80 -1.48
N SER A 31 -17.15 5.45 -1.34
CA SER A 31 -16.70 4.05 -1.33
C SER A 31 -17.10 3.37 -0.03
N ASP A 32 -17.63 2.17 -0.08
CA ASP A 32 -17.67 1.27 1.05
C ASP A 32 -16.28 0.79 1.39
N LEU A 33 -16.02 0.47 2.66
CA LEU A 33 -14.65 0.23 3.12
C LEU A 33 -14.52 -1.11 3.84
N ILE A 34 -13.37 -1.75 3.65
CA ILE A 34 -12.87 -2.82 4.51
C ILE A 34 -11.56 -2.34 5.12
N LEU A 35 -11.57 -2.08 6.42
CA LEU A 35 -10.45 -1.52 7.16
C LEU A 35 -9.75 -2.63 7.95
N ALA A 36 -8.47 -2.86 7.68
CA ALA A 36 -7.69 -3.90 8.33
C ALA A 36 -6.46 -3.34 9.06
N ALA A 37 -6.30 -3.69 10.33
CA ALA A 37 -5.11 -3.42 11.14
C ALA A 37 -5.15 -4.24 12.43
N ARG A 38 -4.06 -4.22 13.21
CA ARG A 38 -3.98 -4.91 14.52
C ARG A 38 -4.85 -4.27 15.60
N ARG A 39 -5.01 -2.93 15.57
CA ARG A 39 -5.70 -2.13 16.62
C ARG A 39 -7.17 -1.98 16.25
N GLY A 40 -7.99 -2.96 16.65
CA GLY A 40 -9.42 -2.98 16.36
C GLY A 40 -10.18 -1.80 16.96
N ASP A 41 -9.82 -1.36 18.17
CA ASP A 41 -10.38 -0.19 18.85
C ASP A 41 -10.24 1.10 18.02
N ARG A 42 -9.07 1.32 17.40
CA ARG A 42 -8.82 2.46 16.52
C ARG A 42 -9.58 2.36 15.21
N LEU A 43 -9.70 1.16 14.64
CA LEU A 43 -10.52 0.97 13.44
C LEU A 43 -12.00 1.24 13.71
N GLU A 44 -12.52 0.82 14.86
CA GLU A 44 -13.91 1.12 15.25
C GLU A 44 -14.13 2.61 15.55
N ALA A 45 -13.11 3.31 16.06
CA ALA A 45 -13.16 4.76 16.22
C ALA A 45 -13.22 5.47 14.86
N LEU A 46 -12.36 5.07 13.91
CA LEU A 46 -12.35 5.58 12.53
C LEU A 46 -13.69 5.30 11.82
N ARG A 47 -14.23 4.09 11.97
CA ARG A 47 -15.54 3.74 11.43
C ARG A 47 -16.63 4.67 11.94
N ARG A 48 -16.69 4.92 13.27
CA ARG A 48 -17.68 5.83 13.86
C ARG A 48 -17.50 7.25 13.37
N GLU A 49 -16.27 7.74 13.25
CA GLU A 49 -15.95 9.07 12.71
C GLU A 49 -16.49 9.22 11.29
N ILE A 50 -16.19 8.27 10.40
CA ILE A 50 -16.66 8.31 9.01
C ILE A 50 -18.19 8.24 8.95
N LEU A 51 -18.81 7.31 9.68
CA LEU A 51 -20.26 7.13 9.65
C LEU A 51 -21.04 8.33 10.24
N SER A 52 -20.40 9.14 11.09
CA SER A 52 -21.04 10.39 11.59
C SER A 52 -21.32 11.38 10.46
N SER A 53 -20.51 11.42 9.42
CA SER A 53 -20.64 12.29 8.25
C SER A 53 -21.16 11.56 7.00
N ARG A 54 -21.05 10.25 6.95
CA ARG A 54 -21.39 9.38 5.81
C ARG A 54 -22.19 8.14 6.28
N PRO A 55 -23.38 8.30 6.85
CA PRO A 55 -24.13 7.20 7.50
C PRO A 55 -24.60 6.10 6.56
N ALA A 56 -24.62 6.36 5.25
CA ALA A 56 -25.07 5.40 4.23
C ALA A 56 -23.99 4.39 3.81
N LEU A 57 -22.69 4.62 4.19
CA LEU A 57 -21.62 3.72 3.82
C LEU A 57 -21.66 2.43 4.63
N ASP A 58 -21.25 1.33 4.00
CA ASP A 58 -20.93 0.09 4.70
C ASP A 58 -19.43 0.02 4.99
N ILE A 59 -19.08 -0.12 6.27
CA ILE A 59 -17.67 -0.15 6.71
C ILE A 59 -17.46 -1.40 7.57
N VAL A 60 -16.66 -2.31 7.04
CA VAL A 60 -16.25 -3.56 7.68
C VAL A 60 -14.91 -3.35 8.38
N VAL A 61 -14.83 -3.71 9.66
CA VAL A 61 -13.58 -3.65 10.44
C VAL A 61 -13.04 -5.06 10.63
N LYS A 62 -11.74 -5.24 10.36
CA LYS A 62 -10.99 -6.48 10.54
C LYS A 62 -9.75 -6.25 11.41
N ALA A 63 -9.85 -6.64 12.67
CA ALA A 63 -8.70 -6.62 13.59
C ALA A 63 -7.82 -7.84 13.33
N VAL A 64 -6.74 -7.66 12.57
CA VAL A 64 -5.84 -8.75 12.15
C VAL A 64 -4.38 -8.28 12.07
N ASP A 65 -3.45 -9.12 12.52
CA ASP A 65 -2.02 -8.95 12.28
C ASP A 65 -1.61 -9.77 11.03
N ILE A 66 -1.52 -9.08 9.91
CA ILE A 66 -1.18 -9.69 8.63
C ILE A 66 0.31 -10.03 8.48
N SER A 67 1.17 -9.69 9.46
CA SER A 67 2.58 -10.13 9.51
C SER A 67 2.74 -11.55 10.07
N VAL A 68 1.68 -12.10 10.66
CA VAL A 68 1.66 -13.48 11.15
C VAL A 68 1.40 -14.44 9.99
N PRO A 69 2.24 -15.47 9.80
CA PRO A 69 2.06 -16.45 8.73
C PRO A 69 0.64 -17.04 8.73
N GLY A 70 0.03 -17.11 7.54
CA GLY A 70 -1.34 -17.62 7.35
C GLY A 70 -2.46 -16.59 7.52
N ASN A 71 -2.27 -15.55 8.35
CA ASN A 71 -3.32 -14.55 8.59
C ASN A 71 -3.67 -13.74 7.33
N ALA A 72 -2.70 -13.48 6.45
CA ALA A 72 -2.97 -12.78 5.19
C ALA A 72 -3.92 -13.59 4.30
N LEU A 73 -3.67 -14.89 4.14
CA LEU A 73 -4.55 -15.79 3.37
C LEU A 73 -5.93 -15.88 4.01
N GLN A 74 -6.01 -16.12 5.33
CA GLN A 74 -7.28 -16.20 6.03
C GLN A 74 -8.09 -14.91 5.89
N PHE A 75 -7.46 -13.75 6.10
CA PHE A 75 -8.13 -12.45 5.96
C PHE A 75 -8.69 -12.26 4.55
N TYR A 76 -7.92 -12.61 3.50
CA TYR A 76 -8.40 -12.52 2.13
C TYR A 76 -9.62 -13.41 1.90
N GLU A 77 -9.58 -14.68 2.31
CA GLU A 77 -10.70 -15.63 2.18
C GLU A 77 -11.98 -15.14 2.89
N GLU A 78 -11.84 -14.45 4.03
CA GLU A 78 -12.98 -13.89 4.76
C GLU A 78 -13.68 -12.72 4.04
N ILE A 79 -12.99 -12.06 3.12
CA ILE A 79 -13.52 -10.85 2.47
C ILE A 79 -13.69 -10.96 0.94
N ARG A 80 -13.22 -12.04 0.32
CA ARG A 80 -13.27 -12.19 -1.15
C ARG A 80 -14.67 -12.18 -1.74
N GLU A 81 -15.70 -12.48 -0.97
CA GLU A 81 -17.10 -12.46 -1.41
C GLU A 81 -17.70 -11.05 -1.49
N TYR A 82 -17.00 -10.03 -0.98
CA TYR A 82 -17.40 -8.64 -1.16
C TYR A 82 -17.08 -8.18 -2.60
N PRO A 83 -17.89 -7.28 -3.20
CA PRO A 83 -17.59 -6.72 -4.50
C PRO A 83 -16.43 -5.71 -4.40
N LEU A 84 -15.22 -6.25 -4.28
CA LEU A 84 -14.00 -5.46 -4.16
C LEU A 84 -13.72 -4.73 -5.47
N GLN A 85 -13.33 -3.46 -5.38
CA GLN A 85 -12.89 -2.67 -6.52
C GLN A 85 -11.49 -2.13 -6.35
N THR A 86 -11.11 -1.77 -5.12
CA THR A 86 -9.80 -1.20 -4.86
C THR A 86 -9.15 -1.93 -3.70
N TRP A 87 -7.88 -2.29 -3.88
CA TRP A 87 -7.05 -2.85 -2.81
C TRP A 87 -5.86 -1.95 -2.57
N ILE A 88 -5.69 -1.47 -1.33
CA ILE A 88 -4.58 -0.60 -0.93
C ILE A 88 -3.72 -1.32 0.11
N ASN A 89 -2.56 -1.80 -0.32
CA ASN A 89 -1.54 -2.34 0.56
C ASN A 89 -0.75 -1.19 1.19
N ASN A 90 -1.28 -0.66 2.31
CA ASN A 90 -0.64 0.44 3.03
C ASN A 90 0.10 -0.01 4.29
N ALA A 91 -0.28 -1.14 4.91
CA ALA A 91 0.37 -1.63 6.10
C ALA A 91 1.88 -1.84 5.88
N GLY A 92 2.69 -1.27 6.75
CA GLY A 92 4.14 -1.38 6.70
C GLY A 92 4.81 -0.63 7.83
N PHE A 93 6.06 -0.98 8.12
CA PHE A 93 6.91 -0.22 9.04
C PHE A 93 8.38 -0.28 8.60
N GLY A 94 9.21 0.55 9.20
CA GLY A 94 10.62 0.66 8.90
C GLY A 94 11.52 0.22 10.04
N ASN A 95 12.82 0.14 9.74
CA ASN A 95 13.87 -0.01 10.72
C ASN A 95 15.06 0.85 10.30
N TYR A 96 15.46 1.77 11.18
CA TYR A 96 16.60 2.65 10.97
C TYR A 96 17.72 2.22 11.92
N ASP A 97 18.62 1.38 11.39
CA ASP A 97 19.80 0.90 12.10
C ASP A 97 20.83 0.39 11.09
N ALA A 98 22.11 0.44 11.44
CA ALA A 98 23.17 -0.15 10.64
C ALA A 98 22.94 -1.66 10.50
N VAL A 99 23.18 -2.23 9.32
CA VAL A 99 22.86 -3.63 9.02
C VAL A 99 23.42 -4.62 10.04
N GLY A 100 24.66 -4.38 10.51
CA GLY A 100 25.30 -5.25 11.51
C GLY A 100 24.72 -5.16 12.93
N HIS A 101 23.85 -4.17 13.21
CA HIS A 101 23.28 -3.93 14.54
C HIS A 101 21.78 -4.14 14.59
N GLN A 102 21.15 -4.50 13.47
CA GLN A 102 19.70 -4.66 13.37
C GLN A 102 19.17 -5.77 14.27
N ASN A 103 18.00 -5.52 14.88
CA ASN A 103 17.20 -6.57 15.52
C ASN A 103 16.62 -7.50 14.45
N LEU A 104 17.10 -8.73 14.35
CA LEU A 104 16.72 -9.68 13.32
C LEU A 104 15.22 -10.08 13.39
N ASP A 105 14.62 -10.13 14.57
CA ASP A 105 13.19 -10.43 14.70
C ASP A 105 12.34 -9.27 14.17
N LYS A 106 12.74 -8.02 14.41
CA LYS A 106 12.09 -6.84 13.84
C LYS A 106 12.24 -6.84 12.32
N ILE A 107 13.41 -7.16 11.77
CA ILE A 107 13.63 -7.27 10.32
C ILE A 107 12.77 -8.37 9.71
N ARG A 108 12.68 -9.54 10.33
CA ARG A 108 11.80 -10.64 9.84
C ARG A 108 10.34 -10.22 9.81
N GLN A 109 9.85 -9.55 10.87
CA GLN A 109 8.48 -9.02 10.90
C GLN A 109 8.25 -7.96 9.83
N MET A 110 9.22 -7.04 9.63
CA MET A 110 9.17 -6.03 8.57
C MET A 110 9.08 -6.67 7.19
N LEU A 111 9.89 -7.67 6.88
CA LEU A 111 9.86 -8.35 5.59
C LEU A 111 8.56 -9.13 5.37
N ARG A 112 8.05 -9.80 6.41
CA ARG A 112 6.73 -10.45 6.34
C ARG A 112 5.60 -9.48 6.05
N LEU A 113 5.63 -8.29 6.67
CA LEU A 113 4.58 -7.29 6.44
C LEU A 113 4.75 -6.57 5.11
N ASN A 114 5.95 -5.99 4.88
CA ASN A 114 6.19 -5.11 3.73
C ASN A 114 6.30 -5.87 2.40
N VAL A 115 6.69 -7.14 2.43
CA VAL A 115 6.96 -7.96 1.24
C VAL A 115 5.99 -9.12 1.12
N GLU A 116 6.02 -10.08 2.06
CA GLU A 116 5.26 -11.32 1.94
C GLU A 116 3.74 -11.07 1.91
N ALA A 117 3.20 -10.36 2.89
CA ALA A 117 1.75 -10.07 2.97
C ALA A 117 1.27 -9.25 1.76
N LEU A 118 2.05 -8.23 1.36
CA LEU A 118 1.76 -7.41 0.19
C LEU A 118 1.72 -8.27 -1.08
N THR A 119 2.68 -9.17 -1.27
CA THR A 119 2.75 -10.05 -2.44
C THR A 119 1.56 -11.00 -2.47
N ILE A 120 1.21 -11.62 -1.33
CA ILE A 120 0.06 -12.51 -1.21
C ILE A 120 -1.22 -11.77 -1.61
N PHE A 121 -1.49 -10.60 -1.02
CA PHE A 121 -2.70 -9.84 -1.34
C PHE A 121 -2.74 -9.38 -2.80
N SER A 122 -1.61 -8.90 -3.32
CA SER A 122 -1.53 -8.49 -4.72
C SER A 122 -1.83 -9.63 -5.67
N SER A 123 -1.22 -10.81 -5.45
CA SER A 123 -1.42 -11.99 -6.28
C SER A 123 -2.86 -12.50 -6.22
N LEU A 124 -3.46 -12.53 -5.04
CA LEU A 124 -4.84 -12.99 -4.87
C LEU A 124 -5.83 -12.00 -5.48
N PHE A 125 -5.62 -10.69 -5.31
CA PHE A 125 -6.47 -9.66 -5.89
C PHE A 125 -6.39 -9.64 -7.42
N VAL A 126 -5.18 -9.80 -7.99
CA VAL A 126 -5.00 -9.95 -9.45
C VAL A 126 -5.74 -11.20 -9.94
N ARG A 127 -5.53 -12.35 -9.33
CA ARG A 127 -6.19 -13.61 -9.71
C ARG A 127 -7.72 -13.47 -9.83
N ASP A 128 -8.33 -12.77 -8.85
CA ASP A 128 -9.78 -12.72 -8.73
C ASP A 128 -10.40 -11.50 -9.46
N PHE A 129 -9.64 -10.42 -9.73
CA PHE A 129 -10.18 -9.14 -10.22
C PHE A 129 -9.48 -8.56 -11.47
N GLN A 130 -8.51 -9.25 -12.09
CA GLN A 130 -7.76 -8.72 -13.25
C GLN A 130 -8.67 -8.28 -14.42
N ASP A 131 -9.81 -8.93 -14.62
CA ASP A 131 -10.76 -8.62 -15.69
C ASP A 131 -11.90 -7.69 -15.26
N THR A 132 -11.85 -7.18 -14.00
CA THR A 132 -12.88 -6.29 -13.47
C THR A 132 -12.60 -4.86 -13.90
N GLU A 133 -13.56 -4.25 -14.63
CA GLU A 133 -13.47 -2.87 -15.09
C GLU A 133 -13.35 -1.90 -13.92
N GLY A 134 -12.31 -1.05 -13.96
CA GLY A 134 -12.03 -0.06 -12.94
C GLY A 134 -11.45 -0.62 -11.64
N ALA A 135 -11.13 -1.92 -11.56
CA ALA A 135 -10.40 -2.46 -10.41
C ALA A 135 -8.98 -1.87 -10.32
N GLN A 136 -8.55 -1.50 -9.12
CA GLN A 136 -7.22 -0.94 -8.88
C GLN A 136 -6.53 -1.55 -7.68
N LEU A 137 -5.29 -1.95 -7.86
CA LEU A 137 -4.35 -2.31 -6.80
C LEU A 137 -3.38 -1.15 -6.59
N ILE A 138 -3.28 -0.65 -5.35
CA ILE A 138 -2.30 0.39 -5.01
C ILE A 138 -1.39 -0.12 -3.90
N ASN A 139 -0.12 -0.20 -4.18
CA ASN A 139 0.90 -0.59 -3.23
C ASN A 139 1.64 0.63 -2.71
N ILE A 140 1.70 0.80 -1.38
CA ILE A 140 2.42 1.90 -0.77
C ILE A 140 3.89 1.53 -0.61
N SER A 141 4.71 2.12 -1.47
CA SER A 141 6.16 2.06 -1.38
C SER A 141 6.70 3.18 -0.46
N SER A 142 7.71 3.88 -0.89
CA SER A 142 8.36 5.02 -0.25
C SER A 142 9.29 5.68 -1.29
N ALA A 143 9.65 6.94 -1.12
CA ALA A 143 10.80 7.50 -1.82
C ALA A 143 12.08 6.66 -1.59
N GLY A 144 12.17 5.98 -0.42
CA GLY A 144 13.17 4.94 -0.14
C GLY A 144 13.04 3.66 -0.96
N GLY A 145 12.00 3.51 -1.80
CA GLY A 145 11.87 2.44 -2.80
C GLY A 145 12.44 2.81 -4.17
N TYR A 146 12.99 4.02 -4.30
CA TYR A 146 13.69 4.54 -5.49
C TYR A 146 15.06 5.12 -5.14
N THR A 147 15.38 5.23 -3.85
CA THR A 147 16.64 5.79 -3.34
C THR A 147 17.06 5.04 -2.09
N ILE A 148 18.35 4.74 -1.95
CA ILE A 148 18.88 4.12 -0.75
C ILE A 148 19.18 5.19 0.31
N VAL A 149 18.64 5.01 1.50
CA VAL A 149 18.80 5.92 2.64
C VAL A 149 19.81 5.31 3.64
N PRO A 150 20.80 6.07 4.11
CA PRO A 150 21.71 5.61 5.15
C PRO A 150 20.97 5.09 6.39
N ALA A 151 21.49 4.05 7.01
CA ALA A 151 20.89 3.35 8.15
C ALA A 151 19.48 2.75 7.93
N ALA A 152 18.91 2.85 6.72
CA ALA A 152 17.62 2.28 6.36
C ALA A 152 17.73 1.21 5.27
N VAL A 153 18.86 0.55 5.13
CA VAL A 153 19.17 -0.34 3.99
C VAL A 153 18.14 -1.45 3.82
N SER A 154 17.83 -2.19 4.89
CA SER A 154 16.85 -3.29 4.83
C SER A 154 15.43 -2.78 4.55
N TYR A 155 15.06 -1.62 5.09
CA TYR A 155 13.78 -0.98 4.79
C TYR A 155 13.71 -0.55 3.32
N CYS A 156 14.72 0.18 2.83
CA CYS A 156 14.79 0.57 1.42
C CYS A 156 14.70 -0.65 0.50
N ALA A 157 15.44 -1.71 0.77
CA ALA A 157 15.38 -2.96 -0.01
C ALA A 157 13.95 -3.53 -0.05
N SER A 158 13.22 -3.52 1.08
CA SER A 158 11.81 -3.94 1.10
C SER A 158 10.92 -3.02 0.24
N LYS A 159 11.20 -1.72 0.20
CA LYS A 159 10.44 -0.75 -0.60
C LYS A 159 10.83 -0.75 -2.08
N PHE A 160 12.09 -1.03 -2.42
CA PHE A 160 12.51 -1.33 -3.80
C PHE A 160 11.78 -2.57 -4.33
N TYR A 161 11.63 -3.61 -3.50
CA TYR A 161 10.80 -4.77 -3.85
C TYR A 161 9.37 -4.31 -4.22
N VAL A 162 8.71 -3.52 -3.36
CA VAL A 162 7.35 -3.03 -3.61
C VAL A 162 7.26 -2.23 -4.91
N SER A 163 8.23 -1.32 -5.15
CA SER A 163 8.26 -0.51 -6.35
C SER A 163 8.45 -1.37 -7.60
N SER A 164 9.48 -2.20 -7.64
CA SER A 164 9.78 -3.05 -8.81
C SER A 164 8.70 -4.09 -9.08
N PHE A 165 8.15 -4.72 -8.03
CA PHE A 165 7.04 -5.66 -8.12
C PHE A 165 5.81 -4.98 -8.75
N THR A 166 5.44 -3.79 -8.27
CA THR A 166 4.22 -3.13 -8.72
C THR A 166 4.34 -2.58 -10.13
N GLU A 167 5.50 -2.00 -10.49
CA GLU A 167 5.75 -1.53 -11.85
C GLU A 167 5.81 -2.69 -12.86
N GLY A 168 6.43 -3.82 -12.47
CA GLY A 168 6.43 -5.05 -13.27
C GLY A 168 5.03 -5.58 -13.47
N LEU A 169 4.24 -5.69 -12.40
CA LEU A 169 2.85 -6.11 -12.46
C LEU A 169 1.99 -5.19 -13.34
N ALA A 170 2.18 -3.87 -13.26
CA ALA A 170 1.44 -2.93 -14.10
C ALA A 170 1.67 -3.17 -15.59
N ARG A 171 2.92 -3.52 -15.98
CA ARG A 171 3.27 -3.88 -17.36
C ARG A 171 2.67 -5.22 -17.77
N GLU A 172 2.79 -6.23 -16.91
CA GLU A 172 2.22 -7.56 -17.15
C GLU A 172 0.71 -7.50 -17.39
N LEU A 173 -0.04 -6.79 -16.53
CA LEU A 173 -1.48 -6.58 -16.69
C LEU A 173 -1.83 -5.86 -18.01
N LYS A 174 -1.04 -4.85 -18.38
CA LYS A 174 -1.23 -4.12 -19.64
C LYS A 174 -0.97 -4.99 -20.85
N GLU A 175 0.12 -5.77 -20.87
CA GLU A 175 0.49 -6.66 -21.96
C GLU A 175 -0.53 -7.81 -22.12
N SER A 176 -1.07 -8.30 -20.99
CA SER A 176 -2.12 -9.33 -21.00
C SER A 176 -3.52 -8.79 -21.33
N GLY A 177 -3.67 -7.48 -21.58
CA GLY A 177 -4.96 -6.88 -21.89
C GLY A 177 -5.96 -6.86 -20.73
N CYS A 178 -5.49 -7.00 -19.48
CA CYS A 178 -6.32 -6.97 -18.29
C CYS A 178 -6.97 -5.60 -18.08
N ARG A 179 -8.15 -5.57 -17.45
CA ARG A 179 -8.91 -4.33 -17.18
C ARG A 179 -8.50 -3.65 -15.88
N MET A 180 -7.95 -4.42 -14.96
CA MET A 180 -7.42 -3.94 -13.70
C MET A 180 -6.13 -3.13 -13.90
N ARG A 181 -5.86 -2.20 -13.00
CA ARG A 181 -4.62 -1.42 -12.97
C ARG A 181 -3.86 -1.63 -11.67
N ALA A 182 -2.54 -1.75 -11.76
CA ALA A 182 -1.64 -1.73 -10.61
C ALA A 182 -0.87 -0.41 -10.56
N LYS A 183 -0.76 0.18 -9.36
CA LYS A 183 -0.12 1.48 -9.15
C LYS A 183 0.73 1.45 -7.89
N VAL A 184 1.80 2.21 -7.87
CA VAL A 184 2.66 2.39 -6.71
C VAL A 184 2.66 3.84 -6.25
N PHE A 185 2.37 4.05 -4.97
CA PHE A 185 2.53 5.34 -4.31
C PHE A 185 3.79 5.34 -3.47
N ALA A 186 4.68 6.29 -3.70
CA ALA A 186 5.97 6.41 -3.03
C ALA A 186 6.08 7.75 -2.29
N PRO A 187 5.53 7.87 -1.06
CA PRO A 187 5.62 9.09 -0.28
C PRO A 187 7.05 9.35 0.21
N ALA A 188 7.40 10.62 0.38
CA ALA A 188 8.56 11.08 1.15
C ALA A 188 8.27 11.02 2.65
N ALA A 189 9.11 11.68 3.48
CA ALA A 189 8.87 11.78 4.92
C ALA A 189 7.45 12.29 5.20
N THR A 190 6.69 11.54 5.97
CA THR A 190 5.29 11.83 6.27
C THR A 190 5.06 11.65 7.76
N GLU A 191 4.50 12.67 8.40
CA GLU A 191 4.19 12.64 9.84
C GLU A 191 3.14 11.59 10.16
N THR A 192 3.59 10.55 10.86
CA THR A 192 2.82 9.38 11.27
C THR A 192 3.46 8.73 12.51
N GLU A 193 2.93 7.61 12.97
CA GLU A 193 3.62 6.77 13.96
C GLU A 193 4.86 6.03 13.38
N PHE A 194 5.11 6.12 12.07
CA PHE A 194 6.21 5.41 11.40
C PHE A 194 7.58 5.77 11.96
N GLY A 195 7.85 7.07 12.21
CA GLY A 195 9.12 7.53 12.75
C GLY A 195 9.44 6.91 14.11
N LYS A 196 8.43 6.83 15.00
CA LYS A 196 8.57 6.18 16.31
C LYS A 196 8.91 4.70 16.18
N VAL A 197 8.18 3.98 15.32
CA VAL A 197 8.36 2.53 15.11
C VAL A 197 9.70 2.23 14.43
N ALA A 198 10.09 3.02 13.44
CA ALA A 198 11.32 2.81 12.69
C ALA A 198 12.58 3.01 13.54
N ASN A 199 12.52 3.89 14.54
CA ASN A 199 13.64 4.25 15.41
C ASN A 199 13.53 3.64 16.82
N ASP A 200 12.54 2.79 17.10
CA ASP A 200 12.26 2.24 18.45
C ASP A 200 12.14 3.34 19.52
N ALA A 201 11.57 4.49 19.15
CA ALA A 201 11.47 5.68 19.98
C ALA A 201 10.07 5.87 20.57
N VAL A 202 9.99 6.38 21.80
CA VAL A 202 8.73 6.75 22.44
C VAL A 202 8.15 8.01 21.79
N GLU A 203 9.03 8.96 21.45
CA GLU A 203 8.69 10.19 20.74
C GLU A 203 9.59 10.35 19.52
N TYR A 204 9.08 11.01 18.50
CA TYR A 204 9.82 11.27 17.27
C TYR A 204 9.38 12.63 16.72
N ASP A 205 10.33 13.52 16.60
CA ASP A 205 10.12 14.88 16.11
C ASP A 205 10.50 14.96 14.64
N TYR A 206 9.49 15.05 13.78
CA TYR A 206 9.65 15.15 12.33
C TYR A 206 10.30 16.46 11.90
N GLU A 207 10.04 17.58 12.61
CA GLU A 207 10.65 18.86 12.30
C GLU A 207 12.17 18.80 12.49
N THR A 208 12.63 18.27 13.64
CA THR A 208 14.06 18.09 13.91
C THR A 208 14.70 17.08 12.97
N ALA A 209 13.98 16.02 12.58
CA ALA A 209 14.54 14.93 11.76
C ALA A 209 14.63 15.27 10.27
N PHE A 210 13.69 16.05 9.73
CA PHE A 210 13.55 16.29 8.31
C PHE A 210 13.46 17.77 7.91
N GLY A 211 13.07 18.66 8.82
CA GLY A 211 12.78 20.07 8.55
C GLY A 211 11.55 20.29 7.68
N THR A 212 11.38 19.45 6.65
CA THR A 212 10.18 19.43 5.78
C THR A 212 9.65 18.02 5.70
N TYR A 213 8.33 17.88 5.80
CA TYR A 213 7.62 16.60 5.73
C TYR A 213 6.17 16.80 5.31
N LEU A 214 5.52 15.73 4.89
CA LEU A 214 4.09 15.72 4.57
C LEU A 214 3.27 15.43 5.83
N THR A 215 2.06 15.98 5.90
CA THR A 215 1.02 15.43 6.75
C THR A 215 0.44 14.15 6.13
N SER A 216 -0.14 13.28 6.95
CA SER A 216 -0.85 12.08 6.46
C SER A 216 -2.00 12.43 5.50
N ALA A 217 -2.68 13.57 5.73
CA ALA A 217 -3.76 14.05 4.88
C ALA A 217 -3.26 14.48 3.49
N GLN A 218 -2.11 15.18 3.40
CA GLN A 218 -1.48 15.52 2.12
C GLN A 218 -1.08 14.26 1.35
N ALA A 219 -0.47 13.28 2.03
CA ALA A 219 -0.12 12.01 1.40
C ALA A 219 -1.35 11.25 0.88
N ALA A 220 -2.47 11.25 1.62
CA ALA A 220 -3.73 10.67 1.16
C ALA A 220 -4.32 11.44 -0.04
N GLY A 221 -4.15 12.75 -0.11
CA GLY A 221 -4.52 13.57 -1.27
C GLY A 221 -3.75 13.15 -2.52
N PHE A 222 -2.43 13.02 -2.44
CA PHE A 222 -1.58 12.56 -3.55
C PHE A 222 -1.91 11.11 -3.97
N LEU A 223 -2.26 10.25 -3.01
CA LEU A 223 -2.72 8.90 -3.33
C LEU A 223 -4.02 8.93 -4.14
N LEU A 224 -4.96 9.84 -3.83
CA LEU A 224 -6.17 10.02 -4.63
C LEU A 224 -5.88 10.58 -6.03
N GLU A 225 -4.93 11.51 -6.17
CA GLU A 225 -4.51 11.99 -7.48
C GLU A 225 -3.92 10.86 -8.33
N LEU A 226 -3.09 9.99 -7.73
CA LEU A 226 -2.62 8.78 -8.39
C LEU A 226 -3.77 7.84 -8.77
N TYR A 227 -4.72 7.61 -7.85
CA TYR A 227 -5.89 6.76 -8.09
C TYR A 227 -6.67 7.23 -9.32
N ASP A 228 -6.90 8.54 -9.47
CA ASP A 228 -7.67 9.14 -10.57
C ASP A 228 -6.89 9.19 -11.90
N SER A 229 -5.55 9.16 -11.83
CA SER A 229 -4.70 9.25 -13.02
C SER A 229 -4.67 7.95 -13.83
N ASP A 230 -4.10 8.01 -15.01
CA ASP A 230 -3.73 6.84 -15.81
C ASP A 230 -2.29 6.35 -15.53
N LYS A 231 -1.57 7.02 -14.63
CA LYS A 231 -0.16 6.77 -14.34
C LYS A 231 0.04 5.60 -13.40
N VAL A 232 1.23 5.00 -13.48
CA VAL A 232 1.63 3.83 -12.68
C VAL A 232 2.26 4.27 -11.36
N VAL A 233 3.07 5.33 -11.40
CA VAL A 233 3.87 5.78 -10.25
C VAL A 233 3.42 7.15 -9.78
N GLY A 234 3.12 7.28 -8.50
CA GLY A 234 2.99 8.54 -7.78
C GLY A 234 4.17 8.68 -6.82
N LEU A 235 5.12 9.54 -7.13
CA LEU A 235 6.34 9.73 -6.36
C LEU A 235 6.37 11.13 -5.75
N VAL A 236 6.67 11.23 -4.47
CA VAL A 236 7.01 12.50 -3.82
C VAL A 236 8.53 12.63 -3.79
N ASP A 237 9.05 13.65 -4.44
CA ASP A 237 10.47 13.98 -4.43
C ASP A 237 10.94 14.31 -3.02
N ARG A 238 12.12 13.81 -2.64
CA ARG A 238 12.63 13.92 -1.27
C ARG A 238 13.17 15.30 -0.91
N GLU A 239 13.55 16.09 -1.89
CA GLU A 239 14.17 17.40 -1.68
C GLU A 239 13.13 18.52 -1.81
N SER A 240 12.37 18.49 -2.89
CA SER A 240 11.37 19.53 -3.19
C SER A 240 9.99 19.24 -2.59
N PHE A 241 9.73 18.01 -2.15
CA PHE A 241 8.41 17.52 -1.74
C PHE A 241 7.32 17.68 -2.80
N SER A 242 7.72 17.89 -4.06
CA SER A 242 6.80 17.93 -5.19
C SER A 242 6.26 16.52 -5.48
N PHE A 243 4.96 16.43 -5.78
CA PHE A 243 4.33 15.19 -6.20
C PHE A 243 4.41 15.06 -7.72
N GLN A 244 4.81 13.89 -8.18
CA GLN A 244 4.97 13.57 -9.60
C GLN A 244 4.20 12.30 -9.96
N LEU A 245 3.46 12.38 -11.05
CA LEU A 245 2.75 11.25 -11.65
C LEU A 245 3.51 10.80 -12.91
N THR A 246 4.02 9.57 -12.92
CA THR A 246 4.83 9.06 -14.04
C THR A 246 4.40 7.67 -14.49
N GLU A 247 4.87 7.27 -15.66
CA GLU A 247 4.88 5.87 -16.09
C GLU A 247 5.88 5.05 -15.24
N ALA A 248 5.88 3.73 -15.42
CA ALA A 248 6.85 2.84 -14.81
C ALA A 248 8.29 3.29 -15.11
N GLN A 249 9.13 3.39 -14.06
CA GLN A 249 10.48 3.94 -14.13
C GLN A 249 11.58 2.89 -14.29
N PHE A 250 11.34 1.66 -13.77
CA PHE A 250 12.34 0.60 -13.90
C PHE A 250 12.43 0.07 -15.33
N HIS A 251 13.65 -0.29 -15.74
CA HIS A 251 13.86 -0.97 -17.01
C HIS A 251 13.08 -2.28 -17.05
N TYR A 252 12.46 -2.55 -18.18
CA TYR A 252 11.70 -3.77 -18.42
C TYR A 252 12.32 -4.53 -19.59
N ALA A 253 12.60 -5.82 -19.36
CA ALA A 253 13.29 -6.66 -20.34
C ALA A 253 12.35 -7.34 -21.34
N GLY A 254 11.05 -7.04 -21.35
CA GLY A 254 10.06 -7.69 -22.22
C GLY A 254 10.45 -7.67 -23.70
N ASP A 255 11.08 -6.58 -24.18
CA ASP A 255 11.54 -6.41 -25.56
C ASP A 255 13.03 -6.78 -25.80
N ALA A 256 13.70 -7.34 -24.78
CA ALA A 256 15.13 -7.65 -24.90
C ALA A 256 15.37 -8.84 -25.83
N LYS A 257 16.34 -8.68 -26.78
CA LYS A 257 16.68 -9.73 -27.81
C LYS A 257 17.10 -11.07 -27.22
N HIS A 258 17.54 -11.11 -25.97
CA HIS A 258 18.04 -12.29 -25.26
C HIS A 258 17.21 -12.58 -24.02
N ASN A 259 15.94 -12.23 -24.02
CA ASN A 259 15.04 -12.53 -22.92
C ASN A 259 14.62 -14.01 -22.98
N GLN A 260 14.25 -14.56 -21.83
CA GLN A 260 13.69 -15.90 -21.76
C GLN A 260 12.33 -15.93 -22.48
N ASN A 261 12.22 -16.77 -23.52
CA ASN A 261 10.94 -16.98 -24.17
C ASN A 261 9.97 -17.67 -23.19
N SER A 262 9.02 -16.92 -22.70
CA SER A 262 7.91 -17.49 -21.92
C SER A 262 6.93 -18.14 -22.89
N SER A 263 7.13 -19.41 -23.22
CA SER A 263 6.16 -20.25 -23.97
C SER A 263 5.00 -20.73 -23.06
N ARG A 264 4.79 -20.13 -21.91
CA ARG A 264 3.62 -20.41 -21.07
C ARG A 264 2.50 -19.48 -21.49
N GLU A 265 1.58 -20.03 -22.30
CA GLU A 265 0.23 -19.50 -22.36
C GLU A 265 -0.28 -19.43 -20.91
N ILE A 266 -0.61 -18.22 -20.47
CA ILE A 266 -1.27 -18.01 -19.19
C ILE A 266 -2.70 -18.51 -19.39
N ASN A 267 -2.93 -19.78 -19.00
CA ASN A 267 -4.26 -20.39 -18.95
C ASN A 267 -5.02 -19.92 -17.70
#